data_5fdfaa1d061a7a2e995cb4586020020d
#
_entry.id   5fdfaa1d061a7a2e995cb4586020020d
#
_cell.length_a   1.000
_cell.length_b   1.000
_cell.length_c   1.000
_cell.angle_alpha   90.00
_cell.angle_beta   90.00
_cell.angle_gamma   90.00
#
_symmetry.space_group_name_H-M   'P 1'
#
loop_
_entity.id
_entity.type
_entity.pdbx_description
1 polymer ?
#
loop_
_entity_poly.entity_id
_entity_poly.type
_entity_poly.pdbx_seq_one_letter_code
_entity_poly.pdbx_strand_id
1 'polypeptide(L)'
;MKVIGINGSSRKDGNTAIIIRTIFEELNKRGIETEFIQLADVDIEPCRACFACKGKGNCVFRKDGFAEVFSKIVGADGIILGSADVSSRMKALLDRGGVVAAVNPGILKHKLGVAVAAVRRAGGMTAVDTMNHFFLNKEMIVAGSTYWNMVYGREIGDVLKDNEGIANMRNLGQNMASILFKLN
;
A
#
# COMPACT_ATOMS: atom_id res chain seq x y z
N MET A 1 16.01 2.14 -6.78
CA MET A 1 14.63 2.48 -6.36
C MET A 1 13.99 1.26 -5.75
N LYS A 2 13.15 1.47 -4.72
CA LYS A 2 12.48 0.39 -3.98
C LYS A 2 10.99 0.69 -3.81
N VAL A 3 10.15 -0.32 -4.07
CA VAL A 3 8.70 -0.28 -3.85
C VAL A 3 8.30 -1.34 -2.84
N ILE A 4 7.51 -0.97 -1.85
CA ILE A 4 6.92 -1.93 -0.92
C ILE A 4 5.44 -2.14 -1.23
N GLY A 5 5.00 -3.40 -1.16
CA GLY A 5 3.59 -3.78 -1.29
C GLY A 5 3.08 -4.33 0.03
N ILE A 6 2.05 -3.70 0.57
CA ILE A 6 1.47 -4.03 1.87
C ILE A 6 0.13 -4.72 1.66
N ASN A 7 0.06 -6.01 1.97
CA ASN A 7 -1.15 -6.81 1.89
C ASN A 7 -1.95 -6.72 3.20
N GLY A 8 -3.08 -6.02 3.18
CA GLY A 8 -4.03 -5.91 4.29
C GLY A 8 -4.99 -7.11 4.42
N SER A 9 -5.00 -8.02 3.44
CA SER A 9 -5.84 -9.23 3.52
C SER A 9 -5.32 -10.20 4.57
N SER A 10 -6.24 -10.85 5.29
CA SER A 10 -5.88 -11.94 6.20
C SER A 10 -5.42 -13.21 5.48
N ARG A 11 -5.71 -13.32 4.17
CA ARG A 11 -5.29 -14.45 3.34
C ARG A 11 -3.92 -14.16 2.74
N LYS A 12 -2.90 -14.88 3.19
CA LYS A 12 -1.49 -14.67 2.83
C LYS A 12 -1.24 -14.73 1.32
N ASP A 13 -1.75 -15.75 0.65
CA ASP A 13 -1.62 -15.95 -0.80
C ASP A 13 -2.97 -15.76 -1.51
N GLY A 14 -3.82 -14.90 -0.96
CA GLY A 14 -5.13 -14.58 -1.50
C GLY A 14 -5.07 -13.61 -2.68
N ASN A 15 -6.24 -13.26 -3.18
CA ASN A 15 -6.40 -12.40 -4.37
C ASN A 15 -5.67 -11.06 -4.26
N THR A 16 -5.66 -10.43 -3.08
CA THR A 16 -4.91 -9.18 -2.86
C THR A 16 -3.40 -9.37 -3.02
N ALA A 17 -2.85 -10.47 -2.53
CA ALA A 17 -1.43 -10.79 -2.73
C ALA A 17 -1.09 -10.99 -4.21
N ILE A 18 -1.97 -11.68 -4.95
CA ILE A 18 -1.80 -11.94 -6.39
C ILE A 18 -1.73 -10.61 -7.15
N ILE A 19 -2.66 -9.68 -6.93
CA ILE A 19 -2.67 -8.41 -7.66
C ILE A 19 -1.46 -7.52 -7.29
N ILE A 20 -1.00 -7.51 -6.04
CA ILE A 20 0.23 -6.80 -5.66
C ILE A 20 1.44 -7.40 -6.39
N ARG A 21 1.55 -8.74 -6.43
CA ARG A 21 2.64 -9.43 -7.13
C ARG A 21 2.59 -9.20 -8.64
N THR A 22 1.41 -9.08 -9.24
CA THR A 22 1.26 -8.71 -10.66
C THR A 22 1.85 -7.32 -10.95
N ILE A 23 1.65 -6.35 -10.05
CA ILE A 23 2.27 -5.03 -10.16
C ILE A 23 3.80 -5.14 -9.99
N PHE A 24 4.27 -5.94 -9.04
CA PHE A 24 5.70 -6.18 -8.80
C PHE A 24 6.41 -6.78 -10.02
N GLU A 25 5.76 -7.68 -10.76
CA GLU A 25 6.33 -8.23 -12.00
C GLU A 25 6.73 -7.12 -12.98
N GLU A 26 5.88 -6.11 -13.16
CA GLU A 26 6.17 -4.99 -14.07
C GLU A 26 7.27 -4.06 -13.52
N LEU A 27 7.31 -3.83 -12.21
CA LEU A 27 8.36 -3.06 -11.56
C LEU A 27 9.72 -3.76 -11.65
N ASN A 28 9.75 -5.07 -11.39
CA ASN A 28 10.97 -5.88 -11.44
C ASN A 28 11.56 -5.96 -12.86
N LYS A 29 10.71 -6.02 -13.91
CA LYS A 29 11.16 -5.93 -15.32
C LYS A 29 11.93 -4.64 -15.62
N ARG A 30 11.68 -3.60 -14.83
CA ARG A 30 12.34 -2.29 -14.97
C ARG A 30 13.47 -2.09 -13.94
N GLY A 31 13.91 -3.16 -13.23
CA GLY A 31 15.00 -3.11 -12.27
C GLY A 31 14.66 -2.39 -10.95
N ILE A 32 13.37 -2.22 -10.63
CA ILE A 32 12.94 -1.64 -9.36
C ILE A 32 12.81 -2.76 -8.33
N GLU A 33 13.52 -2.64 -7.20
CA GLU A 33 13.43 -3.59 -6.09
C GLU A 33 12.02 -3.59 -5.48
N THR A 34 11.50 -4.77 -5.17
CA THR A 34 10.19 -4.90 -4.53
C THR A 34 10.26 -5.68 -3.23
N GLU A 35 9.50 -5.27 -2.22
CA GLU A 35 9.37 -5.97 -0.95
C GLU A 35 7.90 -6.15 -0.58
N PHE A 36 7.50 -7.38 -0.25
CA PHE A 36 6.14 -7.72 0.12
C PHE A 36 5.98 -7.82 1.65
N ILE A 37 4.98 -7.13 2.20
CA ILE A 37 4.66 -7.16 3.63
C ILE A 37 3.24 -7.70 3.81
N GLN A 38 3.13 -8.80 4.56
CA GLN A 38 1.85 -9.40 4.95
C GLN A 38 1.44 -8.87 6.32
N LEU A 39 0.41 -8.01 6.39
CA LEU A 39 -0.04 -7.47 7.68
C LEU A 39 -0.67 -8.49 8.60
N ALA A 40 -1.17 -9.61 8.08
CA ALA A 40 -1.70 -10.69 8.93
C ALA A 40 -0.63 -11.31 9.83
N ASP A 41 0.63 -11.24 9.44
CA ASP A 41 1.78 -11.76 10.19
C ASP A 41 2.36 -10.70 11.16
N VAL A 42 1.78 -9.50 11.21
CA VAL A 42 2.32 -8.36 12.00
C VAL A 42 1.25 -7.85 12.96
N ASP A 43 1.55 -7.83 14.23
CA ASP A 43 0.68 -7.15 15.20
C ASP A 43 0.92 -5.64 15.13
N ILE A 44 -0.17 -4.89 14.99
CA ILE A 44 -0.15 -3.42 14.94
C ILE A 44 -1.25 -2.90 15.86
N GLU A 45 -0.84 -2.31 16.98
CA GLU A 45 -1.72 -1.63 17.91
C GLU A 45 -2.21 -0.29 17.34
N PRO A 46 -3.44 0.13 17.64
CA PRO A 46 -3.94 1.45 17.27
C PRO A 46 -3.09 2.59 17.82
N CYS A 47 -3.17 3.75 17.18
CA CYS A 47 -2.52 4.97 17.66
C CYS A 47 -3.15 5.41 19.00
N ARG A 48 -2.29 5.71 19.98
CA ARG A 48 -2.72 6.20 21.33
C ARG A 48 -2.80 7.73 21.39
N ALA A 49 -2.60 8.43 20.28
CA ALA A 49 -2.61 9.89 20.17
C ALA A 49 -1.72 10.61 21.23
N CYS A 50 -0.63 9.99 21.66
CA CYS A 50 0.29 10.56 22.67
C CYS A 50 1.26 11.61 22.09
N PHE A 51 1.36 11.71 20.77
CA PHE A 51 2.25 12.64 20.02
C PHE A 51 3.75 12.59 20.40
N ALA A 52 4.18 11.62 21.19
CA ALA A 52 5.58 11.45 21.58
C ALA A 52 6.51 11.08 20.40
N CYS A 53 5.95 10.79 19.24
CA CYS A 53 6.65 10.58 17.97
C CYS A 53 7.09 11.87 17.26
N LYS A 54 6.70 13.05 17.76
CA LYS A 54 7.09 14.35 17.18
C LYS A 54 8.61 14.47 17.12
N GLY A 55 9.13 14.78 15.93
CA GLY A 55 10.56 14.91 15.68
C GLY A 55 11.37 13.60 15.76
N LYS A 56 10.70 12.43 15.89
CA LYS A 56 11.38 11.12 15.99
C LYS A 56 11.38 10.31 14.68
N GLY A 57 10.61 10.75 13.68
CA GLY A 57 10.48 10.05 12.39
C GLY A 57 9.77 8.70 12.46
N ASN A 58 9.42 8.20 13.66
CA ASN A 58 8.72 6.93 13.86
C ASN A 58 8.00 6.93 15.22
N CYS A 59 7.07 5.98 15.41
CA CYS A 59 6.39 5.81 16.70
C CYS A 59 7.38 5.40 17.80
N VAL A 60 7.20 5.93 19.00
CA VAL A 60 8.03 5.56 20.18
C VAL A 60 7.59 4.27 20.84
N PHE A 61 6.36 3.83 20.62
CA PHE A 61 5.87 2.55 21.10
C PHE A 61 6.44 1.42 20.23
N ARG A 62 7.23 0.53 20.85
CA ARG A 62 8.03 -0.50 20.19
C ARG A 62 7.63 -1.94 20.53
N LYS A 63 6.48 -2.13 21.20
CA LYS A 63 6.03 -3.46 21.64
C LYS A 63 5.26 -4.23 20.57
N ASP A 64 5.20 -3.69 19.34
CA ASP A 64 4.53 -4.29 18.20
C ASP A 64 5.33 -4.06 16.91
N GLY A 65 4.87 -4.61 15.79
CA GLY A 65 5.56 -4.55 14.50
C GLY A 65 5.40 -3.24 13.74
N PHE A 66 4.62 -2.28 14.24
CA PHE A 66 4.37 -1.03 13.52
C PHE A 66 5.67 -0.30 13.14
N ALA A 67 6.58 -0.16 14.10
CA ALA A 67 7.78 0.66 13.89
C ALA A 67 8.70 0.09 12.79
N GLU A 68 8.77 -1.23 12.66
CA GLU A 68 9.50 -1.88 11.58
C GLU A 68 8.84 -1.63 10.22
N VAL A 69 7.51 -1.90 10.12
CA VAL A 69 6.75 -1.68 8.88
C VAL A 69 6.83 -0.21 8.47
N PHE A 70 6.65 0.73 9.42
CA PHE A 70 6.71 2.16 9.11
C PHE A 70 8.10 2.62 8.68
N SER A 71 9.17 2.06 9.24
CA SER A 71 10.54 2.34 8.76
C SER A 71 10.73 1.91 7.30
N LYS A 72 10.18 0.76 6.90
CA LYS A 72 10.20 0.29 5.50
C LYS A 72 9.41 1.25 4.59
N ILE A 73 8.23 1.72 5.05
CA ILE A 73 7.44 2.76 4.34
C ILE A 73 8.27 4.02 4.11
N VAL A 74 8.93 4.51 5.14
CA VAL A 74 9.77 5.72 5.05
C VAL A 74 10.98 5.52 4.14
N GLY A 75 11.57 4.33 4.13
CA GLY A 75 12.74 4.01 3.30
C GLY A 75 12.43 3.68 1.83
N ALA A 76 11.16 3.52 1.45
CA ALA A 76 10.78 3.19 0.08
C ALA A 76 10.52 4.43 -0.77
N ASP A 77 10.70 4.32 -2.09
CA ASP A 77 10.35 5.35 -3.08
C ASP A 77 8.87 5.26 -3.47
N GLY A 78 8.31 4.06 -3.42
CA GLY A 78 6.90 3.81 -3.73
C GLY A 78 6.23 2.83 -2.77
N ILE A 79 4.90 2.96 -2.60
CA ILE A 79 4.11 2.19 -1.67
C ILE A 79 2.84 1.70 -2.38
N ILE A 80 2.58 0.39 -2.33
CA ILE A 80 1.33 -0.21 -2.77
C ILE A 80 0.57 -0.66 -1.52
N LEU A 81 -0.63 -0.14 -1.31
CA LEU A 81 -1.57 -0.60 -0.29
C LEU A 81 -2.63 -1.47 -0.96
N GLY A 82 -2.73 -2.73 -0.58
CA GLY A 82 -3.72 -3.66 -1.10
C GLY A 82 -4.65 -4.18 -0.01
N SER A 83 -5.98 -4.07 -0.22
CA SER A 83 -6.96 -4.64 0.70
C SER A 83 -8.29 -4.89 -0.01
N ALA A 84 -9.00 -5.95 0.35
CA ALA A 84 -10.36 -6.20 -0.17
C ALA A 84 -11.39 -5.25 0.47
N ASP A 85 -11.15 -4.92 1.71
CA ASP A 85 -11.77 -3.90 2.54
C ASP A 85 -10.65 -3.34 3.43
N VAL A 86 -10.82 -2.19 4.05
CA VAL A 86 -9.79 -1.66 4.96
C VAL A 86 -9.81 -2.47 6.26
N SER A 87 -8.97 -3.51 6.31
CA SER A 87 -8.88 -4.37 7.49
C SER A 87 -8.45 -3.58 8.74
N SER A 88 -8.76 -4.09 9.93
CA SER A 88 -8.40 -3.45 11.19
C SER A 88 -6.89 -3.17 11.30
N ARG A 89 -6.04 -4.11 10.87
CA ARG A 89 -4.58 -3.92 10.85
C ARG A 89 -4.14 -2.86 9.83
N MET A 90 -4.74 -2.85 8.63
CA MET A 90 -4.49 -1.79 7.64
C MET A 90 -4.91 -0.44 8.22
N LYS A 91 -6.09 -0.35 8.82
CA LYS A 91 -6.57 0.89 9.43
C LYS A 91 -5.65 1.37 10.56
N ALA A 92 -5.20 0.47 11.44
CA ALA A 92 -4.26 0.79 12.51
C ALA A 92 -2.91 1.30 11.95
N LEU A 93 -2.40 0.68 10.87
CA LEU A 93 -1.20 1.14 10.17
C LEU A 93 -1.38 2.55 9.62
N LEU A 94 -2.48 2.80 8.89
CA LEU A 94 -2.77 4.10 8.26
C LEU A 94 -2.97 5.20 9.31
N ASP A 95 -3.77 4.96 10.35
CA ASP A 95 -4.04 5.96 11.39
C ASP A 95 -2.77 6.32 12.16
N ARG A 96 -2.02 5.30 12.57
CA ARG A 96 -0.79 5.52 13.35
C ARG A 96 0.30 6.11 12.50
N GLY A 97 0.49 5.64 11.27
CA GLY A 97 1.40 6.21 10.27
C GLY A 97 1.03 7.65 9.91
N GLY A 98 -0.28 7.92 9.78
CA GLY A 98 -0.82 9.24 9.54
C GLY A 98 -0.47 10.24 10.65
N VAL A 99 -0.58 9.84 11.93
CA VAL A 99 -0.18 10.68 13.07
C VAL A 99 1.33 10.88 13.08
N VAL A 100 2.13 9.82 12.89
CA VAL A 100 3.60 9.95 12.83
C VAL A 100 4.00 10.93 11.72
N ALA A 101 3.47 10.78 10.51
CA ALA A 101 3.80 11.65 9.39
C ALA A 101 3.32 13.10 9.62
N ALA A 102 2.15 13.30 10.23
CA ALA A 102 1.64 14.65 10.52
C ALA A 102 2.54 15.46 11.46
N VAL A 103 3.19 14.81 12.43
CA VAL A 103 4.09 15.48 13.39
C VAL A 103 5.57 15.39 13.00
N ASN A 104 5.87 14.82 11.84
CA ASN A 104 7.19 14.77 11.19
C ASN A 104 7.06 15.20 9.72
N PRO A 105 6.84 16.49 9.44
CA PRO A 105 6.54 17.00 8.11
C PRO A 105 7.56 16.56 7.05
N GLY A 106 7.06 16.20 5.86
CA GLY A 106 7.89 15.83 4.72
C GLY A 106 8.39 14.38 4.70
N ILE A 107 8.19 13.60 5.77
CA ILE A 107 8.73 12.22 5.86
C ILE A 107 8.22 11.26 4.76
N LEU A 108 7.02 11.53 4.22
CA LEU A 108 6.41 10.76 3.11
C LEU A 108 6.22 11.60 1.84
N LYS A 109 6.61 12.88 1.89
CA LYS A 109 6.42 13.82 0.79
C LYS A 109 7.06 13.31 -0.50
N HIS A 110 6.31 13.45 -1.61
CA HIS A 110 6.71 13.10 -2.98
C HIS A 110 6.95 11.60 -3.23
N LYS A 111 6.74 10.72 -2.24
CA LYS A 111 6.73 9.27 -2.50
C LYS A 111 5.54 8.88 -3.35
N LEU A 112 5.70 7.84 -4.17
CA LEU A 112 4.62 7.35 -5.02
C LEU A 112 3.70 6.40 -4.23
N GLY A 113 2.39 6.66 -4.25
CA GLY A 113 1.37 5.84 -3.61
C GLY A 113 0.42 5.19 -4.61
N VAL A 114 0.03 3.96 -4.37
CA VAL A 114 -0.98 3.22 -5.12
C VAL A 114 -1.84 2.41 -4.17
N ALA A 115 -3.15 2.53 -4.30
CA ALA A 115 -4.12 1.70 -3.61
C ALA A 115 -4.80 0.73 -4.58
N VAL A 116 -4.95 -0.54 -4.17
CA VAL A 116 -5.58 -1.59 -4.98
C VAL A 116 -6.52 -2.44 -4.14
N ALA A 117 -7.60 -2.95 -4.74
CA ALA A 117 -8.54 -3.81 -4.05
C ALA A 117 -8.88 -5.07 -4.87
N ALA A 118 -8.82 -6.24 -4.22
CA ALA A 118 -9.39 -7.48 -4.75
C ALA A 118 -10.81 -7.61 -4.21
N VAL A 119 -11.82 -7.64 -5.08
CA VAL A 119 -13.22 -7.54 -4.67
C VAL A 119 -14.09 -8.67 -5.22
N ARG A 120 -15.08 -9.10 -4.44
CA ARG A 120 -16.07 -10.09 -4.90
C ARG A 120 -17.15 -9.47 -5.78
N ARG A 121 -17.59 -8.23 -5.45
CA ARG A 121 -18.67 -7.48 -6.13
C ARG A 121 -18.37 -5.98 -6.09
N ALA A 122 -19.18 -5.22 -5.33
CA ALA A 122 -19.04 -3.78 -5.14
C ALA A 122 -18.28 -3.46 -3.84
N GLY A 123 -18.02 -2.19 -3.56
CA GLY A 123 -17.41 -1.70 -2.32
C GLY A 123 -15.88 -1.50 -2.40
N GLY A 124 -15.20 -2.08 -3.39
CA GLY A 124 -13.75 -1.93 -3.53
C GLY A 124 -13.27 -0.49 -3.65
N MET A 125 -14.06 0.38 -4.26
CA MET A 125 -13.71 1.81 -4.36
C MET A 125 -13.63 2.49 -3.00
N THR A 126 -14.52 2.15 -2.05
CA THR A 126 -14.44 2.70 -0.69
C THR A 126 -13.11 2.35 -0.01
N ALA A 127 -12.60 1.14 -0.23
CA ALA A 127 -11.29 0.72 0.29
C ALA A 127 -10.15 1.49 -0.41
N VAL A 128 -10.19 1.58 -1.74
CA VAL A 128 -9.21 2.34 -2.54
C VAL A 128 -9.19 3.81 -2.13
N ASP A 129 -10.35 4.45 -1.99
CA ASP A 129 -10.47 5.85 -1.58
C ASP A 129 -9.92 6.09 -0.19
N THR A 130 -10.24 5.21 0.77
CA THR A 130 -9.72 5.31 2.14
C THR A 130 -8.18 5.24 2.17
N MET A 131 -7.59 4.35 1.38
CA MET A 131 -6.13 4.25 1.26
C MET A 131 -5.53 5.43 0.51
N ASN A 132 -6.19 5.94 -0.53
CA ASN A 132 -5.75 7.13 -1.26
C ASN A 132 -5.78 8.39 -0.39
N HIS A 133 -6.75 8.54 0.50
CA HIS A 133 -6.79 9.67 1.44
C HIS A 133 -5.54 9.71 2.35
N PHE A 134 -5.00 8.55 2.73
CA PHE A 134 -3.72 8.50 3.45
C PHE A 134 -2.59 9.11 2.60
N PHE A 135 -2.46 8.73 1.35
CA PHE A 135 -1.43 9.25 0.46
C PHE A 135 -1.56 10.76 0.23
N LEU A 136 -2.76 11.21 -0.14
CA LEU A 136 -3.03 12.62 -0.44
C LEU A 136 -2.78 13.51 0.77
N ASN A 137 -3.17 13.08 1.97
CA ASN A 137 -2.96 13.84 3.22
C ASN A 137 -1.48 13.90 3.64
N LYS A 138 -0.58 13.15 2.98
CA LYS A 138 0.86 13.10 3.29
C LYS A 138 1.73 13.64 2.15
N GLU A 139 1.17 14.45 1.27
CA GLU A 139 1.86 15.08 0.13
C GLU A 139 2.50 14.03 -0.81
N MET A 140 1.93 12.81 -0.86
CA MET A 140 2.38 11.77 -1.76
C MET A 140 1.75 11.93 -3.15
N ILE A 141 2.38 11.37 -4.16
CA ILE A 141 1.88 11.32 -5.53
C ILE A 141 1.08 10.04 -5.70
N VAL A 142 -0.18 10.12 -6.15
CA VAL A 142 -1.01 8.93 -6.41
C VAL A 142 -0.98 8.61 -7.89
N ALA A 143 -0.59 7.38 -8.23
CA ALA A 143 -0.60 6.91 -9.62
C ALA A 143 -1.95 6.30 -9.99
N GLY A 144 -2.46 6.67 -11.16
CA GLY A 144 -3.61 6.04 -11.79
C GLY A 144 -3.21 4.96 -12.81
N SER A 145 -4.24 4.26 -13.29
CA SER A 145 -4.13 3.26 -14.35
C SER A 145 -5.20 3.49 -15.43
N THR A 146 -5.48 2.48 -16.25
CA THR A 146 -6.47 2.57 -17.32
C THR A 146 -7.92 2.58 -16.82
N TYR A 147 -8.15 2.07 -15.62
CA TYR A 147 -9.47 2.02 -14.98
C TYR A 147 -9.34 2.04 -13.45
N TRP A 148 -10.44 1.81 -12.70
CA TRP A 148 -10.42 1.70 -11.25
C TRP A 148 -9.43 0.63 -10.78
N ASN A 149 -8.66 0.91 -9.74
CA ASN A 149 -7.63 0.00 -9.22
C ASN A 149 -8.22 -1.16 -8.41
N MET A 150 -9.11 -1.93 -9.02
CA MET A 150 -9.69 -3.12 -8.42
C MET A 150 -9.77 -4.28 -9.41
N VAL A 151 -9.77 -5.51 -8.89
CA VAL A 151 -9.83 -6.76 -9.65
C VAL A 151 -10.87 -7.66 -9.00
N TYR A 152 -11.72 -8.28 -9.81
CA TYR A 152 -12.79 -9.15 -9.33
C TYR A 152 -12.29 -10.56 -9.06
N GLY A 153 -12.65 -11.11 -7.90
CA GLY A 153 -12.37 -12.51 -7.54
C GLY A 153 -12.91 -12.85 -6.15
N ARG A 154 -13.54 -14.02 -6.02
CA ARG A 154 -14.09 -14.53 -4.75
C ARG A 154 -13.18 -15.55 -4.11
N GLU A 155 -12.95 -16.66 -4.81
CA GLU A 155 -12.05 -17.71 -4.34
C GLU A 155 -10.59 -17.36 -4.62
N ILE A 156 -9.65 -18.00 -3.95
CA ILE A 156 -8.23 -17.74 -4.15
C ILE A 156 -7.86 -18.04 -5.62
N GLY A 157 -7.25 -17.08 -6.27
CA GLY A 157 -6.86 -17.18 -7.69
C GLY A 157 -7.93 -16.69 -8.67
N ASP A 158 -9.18 -16.43 -8.25
CA ASP A 158 -10.22 -15.98 -9.17
C ASP A 158 -9.89 -14.64 -9.86
N VAL A 159 -9.10 -13.78 -9.23
CA VAL A 159 -8.64 -12.53 -9.85
C VAL A 159 -7.89 -12.76 -11.15
N LEU A 160 -7.28 -13.93 -11.34
CA LEU A 160 -6.59 -14.28 -12.60
C LEU A 160 -7.55 -14.52 -13.77
N LYS A 161 -8.86 -14.69 -13.50
CA LYS A 161 -9.91 -14.82 -14.50
C LYS A 161 -10.46 -13.46 -14.96
N ASP A 162 -10.21 -12.40 -14.21
CA ASP A 162 -10.55 -11.02 -14.57
C ASP A 162 -9.43 -10.43 -15.44
N ASN A 163 -9.52 -10.70 -16.74
CA ASN A 163 -8.51 -10.29 -17.71
C ASN A 163 -8.33 -8.76 -17.76
N GLU A 164 -9.42 -8.00 -17.65
CA GLU A 164 -9.38 -6.54 -17.62
C GLU A 164 -8.70 -6.03 -16.35
N GLY A 165 -9.10 -6.55 -15.19
CA GLY A 165 -8.50 -6.18 -13.91
C GLY A 165 -7.01 -6.51 -13.85
N ILE A 166 -6.59 -7.68 -14.33
CA ILE A 166 -5.15 -8.05 -14.38
C ILE A 166 -4.38 -7.16 -15.37
N ALA A 167 -4.93 -6.85 -16.55
CA ALA A 167 -4.31 -5.93 -17.49
C ALA A 167 -4.16 -4.53 -16.87
N ASN A 168 -5.19 -4.07 -16.13
CA ASN A 168 -5.15 -2.82 -15.38
C ASN A 168 -4.03 -2.79 -14.32
N MET A 169 -3.82 -3.89 -13.57
CA MET A 169 -2.72 -4.00 -12.60
C MET A 169 -1.34 -3.98 -13.26
N ARG A 170 -1.17 -4.62 -14.42
CA ARG A 170 0.06 -4.54 -15.20
C ARG A 170 0.33 -3.10 -15.67
N ASN A 171 -0.67 -2.44 -16.23
CA ASN A 171 -0.56 -1.03 -16.62
C ASN A 171 -0.20 -0.14 -15.43
N LEU A 172 -0.82 -0.38 -14.27
CA LEU A 172 -0.49 0.35 -13.04
C LEU A 172 0.98 0.21 -12.65
N GLY A 173 1.53 -1.01 -12.72
CA GLY A 173 2.96 -1.27 -12.49
C GLY A 173 3.87 -0.52 -13.46
N GLN A 174 3.50 -0.49 -14.74
CA GLN A 174 4.24 0.25 -15.78
C GLN A 174 4.20 1.76 -15.54
N ASN A 175 3.03 2.29 -15.15
CA ASN A 175 2.87 3.70 -14.80
C ASN A 175 3.70 4.06 -13.56
N MET A 176 3.65 3.23 -12.51
CA MET A 176 4.49 3.41 -11.33
C MET A 176 5.97 3.46 -11.68
N ALA A 177 6.46 2.51 -12.48
CA ALA A 177 7.85 2.51 -12.92
C ALA A 177 8.21 3.79 -13.66
N SER A 178 7.37 4.21 -14.61
CA SER A 178 7.60 5.42 -15.42
C SER A 178 7.64 6.69 -14.57
N ILE A 179 6.77 6.79 -13.55
CA ILE A 179 6.75 7.93 -12.63
C ILE A 179 7.99 7.91 -11.75
N LEU A 180 8.36 6.75 -11.17
CA LEU A 180 9.54 6.63 -10.32
C LEU A 180 10.83 7.04 -11.05
N PHE A 181 10.99 6.68 -12.32
CA PHE A 181 12.14 7.13 -13.14
C PHE A 181 12.14 8.62 -13.43
N LYS A 182 11.01 9.30 -13.35
CA LYS A 182 10.94 10.76 -13.52
C LYS A 182 11.14 11.53 -12.21
N LEU A 183 10.93 10.87 -11.07
CA LEU A 183 11.07 11.48 -9.76
C LEU A 183 12.49 11.36 -9.18
N ASN A 184 13.29 10.40 -9.68
CA ASN A 184 14.67 10.12 -9.29
C ASN A 184 15.64 10.36 -10.44
#